data_3b6f837f52300519849a5f48335666d3
#
_entry.id   3b6f837f52300519849a5f48335666d3
#
_cell.length_a   1.000
_cell.length_b   1.000
_cell.length_c   1.000
_cell.angle_alpha   90.00
_cell.angle_beta   90.00
_cell.angle_gamma   90.00
#
_symmetry.space_group_name_H-M   'P 1'
#
loop_
_entity.id
_entity.type
_entity.pdbx_description
1 polymer ?
#
loop_
_entity_poly.entity_id
_entity_poly.type
_entity_poly.pdbx_seq_one_letter_code
_entity_poly.pdbx_strand_id
1 'polypeptide(L)'
;MNYINVLRGVLAYEFKMQVHRRSLWIVFLCFAALIFRSLLSTISGPTGTGLGRLPFFSLIAGGIFTSNLLLPIPFGIFLADRQARDQRTRVDELFTSLPGPLSLRIMGKYFGSILATFLPLFVCYVVIIGLLLYSTHNILVIPLFLLDFAVIVLPGLLFVAAFSIACPAILWVPLYQFLFVGYWFWGNAFTPANGIPTLSPTILTPIGTYMLTGLLGVNGVPWVPQATPLEGLTSIALLLVISTLVLCMLWWYLKWRQARQ
;
A
#
# COMPACT_ATOMS: atom_id res chain seq x y z
N MET A 1 -7.00 -19.28 28.80
CA MET A 1 -6.12 -19.21 27.62
C MET A 1 -5.89 -17.75 27.29
N ASN A 2 -4.63 -17.32 27.17
CA ASN A 2 -4.36 -15.90 27.02
C ASN A 2 -4.47 -15.50 25.53
N TYR A 3 -5.53 -14.83 25.13
CA TYR A 3 -5.82 -14.45 23.74
C TYR A 3 -4.69 -13.66 23.08
N ILE A 4 -3.95 -12.89 23.89
CA ILE A 4 -2.80 -12.10 23.42
C ILE A 4 -1.67 -13.02 22.93
N ASN A 5 -1.42 -14.14 23.62
CA ASN A 5 -0.38 -15.11 23.23
C ASN A 5 -0.74 -15.82 21.92
N VAL A 6 -2.02 -16.10 21.70
CA VAL A 6 -2.51 -16.69 20.44
C VAL A 6 -2.32 -15.70 19.28
N LEU A 7 -2.75 -14.45 19.46
CA LEU A 7 -2.58 -13.39 18.46
C LEU A 7 -1.10 -13.18 18.12
N ARG A 8 -0.23 -13.08 19.15
CA ARG A 8 1.21 -12.92 18.97
C ARG A 8 1.84 -14.10 18.24
N GLY A 9 1.42 -15.34 18.55
CA GLY A 9 1.89 -16.54 17.88
C GLY A 9 1.53 -16.57 16.40
N VAL A 10 0.27 -16.27 16.05
CA VAL A 10 -0.20 -16.20 14.66
C VAL A 10 0.54 -15.11 13.90
N LEU A 11 0.63 -13.90 14.48
CA LEU A 11 1.31 -12.77 13.88
C LEU A 11 2.80 -13.07 13.60
N ALA A 12 3.52 -13.63 14.59
CA ALA A 12 4.94 -13.95 14.46
C ALA A 12 5.19 -15.04 13.41
N TYR A 13 4.31 -16.05 13.35
CA TYR A 13 4.38 -17.11 12.35
C TYR A 13 4.18 -16.55 10.94
N GLU A 14 3.13 -15.76 10.74
CA GLU A 14 2.81 -15.12 9.46
C GLU A 14 3.96 -14.22 8.99
N PHE A 15 4.46 -13.38 9.89
CA PHE A 15 5.58 -12.49 9.63
C PHE A 15 6.83 -13.27 9.18
N LYS A 16 7.26 -14.25 9.98
CA LYS A 16 8.46 -15.04 9.69
C LYS A 16 8.37 -15.76 8.36
N MET A 17 7.21 -16.38 8.08
CA MET A 17 7.01 -17.14 6.85
C MET A 17 7.06 -16.26 5.60
N GLN A 18 6.54 -15.03 5.66
CA GLN A 18 6.47 -14.14 4.50
C GLN A 18 7.79 -13.41 4.26
N VAL A 19 8.47 -12.95 5.30
CA VAL A 19 9.76 -12.23 5.18
C VAL A 19 10.85 -13.12 4.55
N HIS A 20 10.82 -14.42 4.79
CA HIS A 20 11.81 -15.34 4.22
C HIS A 20 11.58 -15.66 2.72
N ARG A 21 10.52 -15.15 2.10
CA ARG A 21 10.27 -15.36 0.67
C ARG A 21 11.21 -14.51 -0.18
N ARG A 22 12.15 -15.14 -0.87
CA ARG A 22 13.07 -14.47 -1.80
C ARG A 22 12.35 -13.68 -2.90
N SER A 23 11.24 -14.23 -3.42
CA SER A 23 10.45 -13.57 -4.46
C SER A 23 9.90 -12.20 -4.03
N LEU A 24 9.53 -12.04 -2.77
CA LEU A 24 9.07 -10.77 -2.21
C LEU A 24 10.18 -9.71 -2.32
N TRP A 25 11.39 -10.01 -1.88
CA TRP A 25 12.51 -9.09 -1.92
C TRP A 25 12.93 -8.75 -3.36
N ILE A 26 12.99 -9.74 -4.25
CA ILE A 26 13.37 -9.54 -5.67
C ILE A 26 12.37 -8.58 -6.34
N VAL A 27 11.07 -8.78 -6.17
CA VAL A 27 10.06 -7.94 -6.81
C VAL A 27 10.10 -6.51 -6.26
N PHE A 28 10.20 -6.33 -4.93
CA PHE A 28 10.34 -4.98 -4.37
C PHE A 28 11.62 -4.29 -4.84
N LEU A 29 12.73 -5.02 -4.98
CA LEU A 29 13.99 -4.49 -5.51
C LEU A 29 13.84 -4.07 -6.98
N CYS A 30 13.13 -4.83 -7.81
CA CYS A 30 12.82 -4.44 -9.19
C CYS A 30 11.98 -3.15 -9.25
N PHE A 31 10.94 -3.03 -8.41
CA PHE A 31 10.13 -1.80 -8.33
C PHE A 31 10.95 -0.61 -7.82
N ALA A 32 11.80 -0.82 -6.81
CA ALA A 32 12.72 0.21 -6.34
C ALA A 32 13.67 0.68 -7.45
N ALA A 33 14.20 -0.24 -8.26
CA ALA A 33 15.05 0.10 -9.41
C ALA A 33 14.29 0.90 -10.48
N LEU A 34 13.02 0.60 -10.73
CA LEU A 34 12.17 1.37 -11.64
C LEU A 34 11.93 2.80 -11.13
N ILE A 35 11.62 2.94 -9.84
CA ILE A 35 11.44 4.25 -9.20
C ILE A 35 12.74 5.04 -9.24
N PHE A 36 13.86 4.39 -8.91
CA PHE A 36 15.20 4.98 -8.97
C PHE A 36 15.51 5.49 -10.37
N ARG A 37 15.26 4.69 -11.41
CA ARG A 37 15.44 5.10 -12.81
C ARG A 37 14.55 6.30 -13.18
N SER A 38 13.29 6.29 -12.76
CA SER A 38 12.36 7.40 -12.99
C SER A 38 12.85 8.69 -12.34
N LEU A 39 13.31 8.63 -11.09
CA LEU A 39 13.88 9.77 -10.38
C LEU A 39 15.16 10.26 -11.04
N LEU A 40 16.08 9.37 -11.43
CA LEU A 40 17.29 9.74 -12.13
C LEU A 40 17.00 10.45 -13.48
N SER A 41 16.03 9.97 -14.24
CA SER A 41 15.64 10.61 -15.51
C SER A 41 15.08 12.02 -15.30
N THR A 42 14.37 12.25 -14.20
CA THR A 42 13.88 13.58 -13.81
C THR A 42 15.03 14.51 -13.40
N ILE A 43 16.04 13.96 -12.72
CA ILE A 43 17.22 14.69 -12.26
C ILE A 43 18.16 15.04 -13.41
N SER A 44 18.35 14.11 -14.37
CA SER A 44 19.37 14.19 -15.43
C SER A 44 18.80 14.60 -16.79
N GLY A 45 17.53 14.97 -16.88
CA GLY A 45 16.84 15.23 -18.15
C GLY A 45 17.51 16.33 -19.00
N PRO A 46 17.54 16.15 -20.35
CA PRO A 46 18.24 17.07 -21.29
C PRO A 46 17.57 18.43 -21.44
N THR A 47 16.43 18.67 -20.82
CA THR A 47 15.66 19.92 -20.90
C THR A 47 16.24 21.07 -20.06
N GLY A 48 17.46 20.93 -19.55
CA GLY A 48 18.09 21.98 -18.74
C GLY A 48 17.37 22.28 -17.42
N THR A 49 16.35 21.49 -17.10
CA THR A 49 15.65 21.48 -15.82
C THR A 49 16.41 20.57 -14.85
N GLY A 50 17.72 20.74 -14.76
CA GLY A 50 18.48 20.13 -13.68
C GLY A 50 17.86 20.53 -12.33
N LEU A 51 18.04 19.70 -11.33
CA LEU A 51 17.56 19.87 -9.95
C LEU A 51 17.65 21.32 -9.41
N GLY A 52 18.54 22.13 -9.94
CA GLY A 52 18.67 23.54 -9.56
C GLY A 52 17.55 24.48 -10.05
N ARG A 53 16.62 24.00 -10.88
CA ARG A 53 15.53 24.84 -11.42
C ARG A 53 14.14 24.38 -11.00
N LEU A 54 13.92 23.10 -10.65
CA LEU A 54 12.65 22.68 -10.08
C LEU A 54 12.60 23.10 -8.61
N PRO A 55 11.49 23.72 -8.18
CA PRO A 55 11.31 24.01 -6.77
C PRO A 55 11.41 22.67 -5.98
N PHE A 56 12.19 22.69 -4.90
CA PHE A 56 12.46 21.54 -4.03
C PHE A 56 11.22 20.69 -3.73
N PHE A 57 10.10 21.36 -3.47
CA PHE A 57 8.82 20.70 -3.19
C PHE A 57 8.24 19.94 -4.38
N SER A 58 8.41 20.38 -5.61
CA SER A 58 7.89 19.67 -6.78
C SER A 58 8.66 18.38 -7.07
N LEU A 59 9.95 18.36 -6.78
CA LEU A 59 10.78 17.17 -6.91
C LEU A 59 10.41 16.14 -5.85
N ILE A 60 10.22 16.56 -4.61
CA ILE A 60 9.76 15.69 -3.52
C ILE A 60 8.36 15.15 -3.86
N ALA A 61 7.44 16.00 -4.30
CA ALA A 61 6.09 15.58 -4.69
C ALA A 61 6.10 14.52 -5.80
N GLY A 62 6.93 14.70 -6.81
CA GLY A 62 7.12 13.72 -7.88
C GLY A 62 7.64 12.37 -7.36
N GLY A 63 8.61 12.39 -6.46
CA GLY A 63 9.16 11.21 -5.81
C GLY A 63 8.12 10.46 -4.95
N ILE A 64 7.38 11.20 -4.13
CA ILE A 64 6.29 10.68 -3.30
C ILE A 64 5.22 10.06 -4.19
N PHE A 65 4.72 10.81 -5.19
CA PHE A 65 3.68 10.33 -6.10
C PHE A 65 4.10 9.05 -6.83
N THR A 66 5.29 9.01 -7.39
CA THR A 66 5.82 7.83 -8.12
C THR A 66 5.94 6.63 -7.19
N SER A 67 6.40 6.83 -5.97
CA SER A 67 6.52 5.78 -4.96
C SER A 67 5.17 5.23 -4.56
N ASN A 68 4.20 6.12 -4.29
CA ASN A 68 2.84 5.76 -3.89
C ASN A 68 2.03 5.13 -5.04
N LEU A 69 2.38 5.43 -6.30
CA LEU A 69 1.79 4.79 -7.46
C LEU A 69 2.30 3.36 -7.65
N LEU A 70 3.59 3.13 -7.50
CA LEU A 70 4.22 1.85 -7.89
C LEU A 70 4.33 0.84 -6.74
N LEU A 71 4.67 1.25 -5.53
CA LEU A 71 4.93 0.31 -4.42
C LEU A 71 3.70 -0.45 -3.89
N PRO A 72 2.48 0.08 -3.90
CA PRO A 72 1.31 -0.69 -3.48
C PRO A 72 0.93 -1.83 -4.41
N ILE A 73 1.38 -1.82 -5.68
CA ILE A 73 1.09 -2.89 -6.65
C ILE A 73 1.67 -4.24 -6.18
N PRO A 74 3.00 -4.37 -6.01
CA PRO A 74 3.58 -5.61 -5.50
C PRO A 74 3.05 -5.95 -4.11
N PHE A 75 2.82 -4.95 -3.26
CA PHE A 75 2.23 -5.15 -1.95
C PHE A 75 0.89 -5.89 -2.02
N GLY A 76 -0.06 -5.41 -2.81
CA GLY A 76 -1.38 -6.03 -2.98
C GLY A 76 -1.32 -7.42 -3.61
N ILE A 77 -0.46 -7.62 -4.63
CA ILE A 77 -0.26 -8.91 -5.30
C ILE A 77 0.25 -9.97 -4.31
N PHE A 78 1.25 -9.63 -3.48
CA PHE A 78 1.79 -10.59 -2.52
C PHE A 78 0.84 -10.94 -1.37
N LEU A 79 0.02 -9.96 -0.94
CA LEU A 79 -1.00 -10.24 0.05
C LEU A 79 -2.10 -11.17 -0.50
N ALA A 80 -2.52 -10.96 -1.75
CA ALA A 80 -3.50 -11.80 -2.41
C ALA A 80 -3.03 -13.25 -2.61
N ASP A 81 -1.77 -13.45 -3.03
CA ASP A 81 -1.15 -14.77 -3.19
C ASP A 81 -1.11 -15.58 -1.87
N ARG A 82 -1.13 -14.89 -0.76
CA ARG A 82 -1.15 -15.50 0.57
C ARG A 82 -2.34 -16.42 0.77
N GLN A 83 -3.52 -15.98 0.40
CA GLN A 83 -4.76 -16.75 0.55
C GLN A 83 -4.74 -18.05 -0.27
N ALA A 84 -4.29 -17.97 -1.54
CA ALA A 84 -4.17 -19.16 -2.39
C ALA A 84 -3.19 -20.19 -1.83
N ARG A 85 -2.11 -19.72 -1.23
CA ARG A 85 -1.09 -20.59 -0.67
C ARG A 85 -1.57 -21.33 0.57
N ASP A 86 -2.29 -20.64 1.46
CA ASP A 86 -2.84 -21.26 2.68
C ASP A 86 -3.84 -22.37 2.32
N GLN A 87 -4.66 -22.16 1.29
CA GLN A 87 -5.57 -23.18 0.77
C GLN A 87 -4.82 -24.37 0.18
N ARG A 88 -3.74 -24.15 -0.58
CA ARG A 88 -2.93 -25.23 -1.17
C ARG A 88 -2.15 -26.03 -0.14
N THR A 89 -1.68 -25.40 0.91
CA THR A 89 -0.90 -26.06 1.98
C THR A 89 -1.76 -26.64 3.11
N ARG A 90 -3.11 -26.53 3.01
CA ARG A 90 -4.09 -26.95 4.03
C ARG A 90 -3.80 -26.41 5.43
N VAL A 91 -3.10 -25.29 5.50
CA VAL A 91 -2.80 -24.63 6.79
C VAL A 91 -4.09 -24.12 7.45
N ASP A 92 -5.11 -23.81 6.66
CA ASP A 92 -6.43 -23.47 7.17
C ASP A 92 -7.06 -24.60 8.03
N GLU A 93 -6.85 -25.88 7.68
CA GLU A 93 -7.31 -27.03 8.47
C GLU A 93 -6.60 -27.11 9.83
N LEU A 94 -5.29 -26.84 9.85
CA LEU A 94 -4.52 -26.76 11.10
C LEU A 94 -4.98 -25.59 11.97
N PHE A 95 -5.27 -24.44 11.36
CA PHE A 95 -5.80 -23.30 12.11
C PHE A 95 -7.20 -23.53 12.64
N THR A 96 -8.05 -24.34 11.98
CA THR A 96 -9.38 -24.67 12.48
C THR A 96 -9.32 -25.62 13.70
N SER A 97 -8.30 -26.45 13.82
CA SER A 97 -8.09 -27.33 14.98
C SER A 97 -7.52 -26.61 16.20
N LEU A 98 -6.93 -25.41 16.03
CA LEU A 98 -6.40 -24.63 17.15
C LEU A 98 -7.52 -23.90 17.90
N PRO A 99 -7.55 -23.95 19.24
CA PRO A 99 -8.55 -23.24 20.02
C PRO A 99 -8.30 -21.72 19.93
N GLY A 100 -9.31 -20.97 19.46
CA GLY A 100 -9.28 -19.51 19.41
C GLY A 100 -10.37 -18.92 18.52
N PRO A 101 -10.86 -17.70 18.82
CA PRO A 101 -11.90 -17.07 18.03
C PRO A 101 -11.38 -16.71 16.63
N LEU A 102 -12.26 -16.85 15.63
CA LEU A 102 -11.99 -16.56 14.23
C LEU A 102 -11.47 -15.12 14.02
N SER A 103 -11.99 -14.16 14.79
CA SER A 103 -11.57 -12.76 14.71
C SER A 103 -10.08 -12.55 14.98
N LEU A 104 -9.53 -13.21 16.00
CA LEU A 104 -8.10 -13.11 16.32
C LEU A 104 -7.20 -13.72 15.24
N ARG A 105 -7.67 -14.78 14.57
CA ARG A 105 -6.95 -15.38 13.46
C ARG A 105 -6.91 -14.46 12.25
N ILE A 106 -8.06 -13.86 11.89
CA ILE A 106 -8.12 -12.89 10.79
C ILE A 106 -7.24 -11.69 11.09
N MET A 107 -7.30 -11.12 12.30
CA MET A 107 -6.45 -10.00 12.71
C MET A 107 -4.97 -10.37 12.70
N GLY A 108 -4.60 -11.53 13.24
CA GLY A 108 -3.20 -12.00 13.24
C GLY A 108 -2.65 -12.19 11.84
N LYS A 109 -3.46 -12.77 10.94
CA LYS A 109 -3.12 -12.93 9.53
C LYS A 109 -3.01 -11.57 8.82
N TYR A 110 -3.94 -10.68 9.03
CA TYR A 110 -3.96 -9.34 8.45
C TYR A 110 -2.71 -8.55 8.86
N PHE A 111 -2.50 -8.35 10.15
CA PHE A 111 -1.35 -7.58 10.64
C PHE A 111 -0.01 -8.27 10.40
N GLY A 112 0.07 -9.59 10.54
CA GLY A 112 1.29 -10.36 10.28
C GLY A 112 1.74 -10.26 8.83
N SER A 113 0.80 -10.40 7.89
CA SER A 113 1.07 -10.27 6.47
C SER A 113 1.42 -8.84 6.07
N ILE A 114 0.73 -7.83 6.62
CA ILE A 114 1.06 -6.42 6.39
C ILE A 114 2.47 -6.11 6.87
N LEU A 115 2.82 -6.45 8.12
CA LEU A 115 4.13 -6.17 8.69
C LEU A 115 5.25 -6.83 7.89
N ALA A 116 5.05 -8.06 7.42
CA ALA A 116 6.03 -8.76 6.63
C ALA A 116 6.26 -8.14 5.25
N THR A 117 5.20 -7.66 4.60
CA THR A 117 5.30 -7.02 3.29
C THR A 117 5.72 -5.55 3.41
N PHE A 118 5.41 -4.93 4.54
CA PHE A 118 5.84 -3.58 4.87
C PHE A 118 7.37 -3.45 4.98
N LEU A 119 8.06 -4.48 5.46
CA LEU A 119 9.51 -4.41 5.66
C LEU A 119 10.28 -4.13 4.36
N PRO A 120 10.15 -4.91 3.27
CA PRO A 120 10.83 -4.59 2.02
C PRO A 120 10.36 -3.28 1.39
N LEU A 121 9.09 -2.93 1.55
CA LEU A 121 8.56 -1.65 1.11
C LEU A 121 9.23 -0.49 1.84
N PHE A 122 9.36 -0.57 3.15
CA PHE A 122 10.05 0.43 3.96
C PHE A 122 11.52 0.56 3.58
N VAL A 123 12.21 -0.55 3.30
CA VAL A 123 13.60 -0.53 2.81
C VAL A 123 13.68 0.22 1.48
N CYS A 124 12.77 -0.04 0.52
CA CYS A 124 12.69 0.70 -0.72
C CYS A 124 12.50 2.21 -0.48
N TYR A 125 11.65 2.56 0.47
CA TYR A 125 11.38 3.95 0.84
C TYR A 125 12.63 4.65 1.40
N VAL A 126 13.37 3.96 2.28
CA VAL A 126 14.65 4.46 2.82
C VAL A 126 15.69 4.69 1.71
N VAL A 127 15.77 3.79 0.72
CA VAL A 127 16.65 3.95 -0.43
C VAL A 127 16.28 5.19 -1.25
N ILE A 128 14.98 5.43 -1.48
CA ILE A 128 14.48 6.62 -2.18
C ILE A 128 14.83 7.90 -1.41
N ILE A 129 14.62 7.90 -0.09
CA ILE A 129 15.02 9.02 0.78
C ILE A 129 16.54 9.29 0.65
N GLY A 130 17.36 8.25 0.70
CA GLY A 130 18.82 8.36 0.55
C GLY A 130 19.23 8.97 -0.78
N LEU A 131 18.58 8.55 -1.88
CA LEU A 131 18.83 9.11 -3.21
C LEU A 131 18.48 10.60 -3.29
N LEU A 132 17.28 10.96 -2.80
CA LEU A 132 16.83 12.34 -2.81
C LEU A 132 17.68 13.22 -1.89
N LEU A 133 18.10 12.70 -0.74
CA LEU A 133 19.02 13.41 0.16
C LEU A 133 20.37 13.67 -0.52
N TYR A 134 20.91 12.64 -1.22
CA TYR A 134 22.14 12.78 -1.98
C TYR A 134 22.03 13.81 -3.11
N SER A 135 20.90 13.82 -3.82
CA SER A 135 20.69 14.72 -4.96
C SER A 135 20.35 16.17 -4.57
N THR A 136 19.61 16.36 -3.47
CA THR A 136 19.14 17.68 -3.03
C THR A 136 20.03 18.33 -1.98
N HIS A 137 20.89 17.55 -1.30
CA HIS A 137 21.71 17.96 -0.15
C HIS A 137 20.88 18.65 0.96
N ASN A 138 19.58 18.36 1.05
CA ASN A 138 18.66 18.99 2.00
C ASN A 138 18.09 17.97 2.98
N ILE A 139 18.44 18.13 4.26
CA ILE A 139 18.01 17.23 5.34
C ILE A 139 16.48 17.20 5.56
N LEU A 140 15.76 18.23 5.10
CA LEU A 140 14.28 18.29 5.20
C LEU A 140 13.57 17.19 4.40
N VAL A 141 14.26 16.51 3.48
CA VAL A 141 13.74 15.33 2.77
C VAL A 141 13.33 14.25 3.77
N ILE A 142 14.11 14.02 4.81
CA ILE A 142 13.87 12.93 5.78
C ILE A 142 12.53 13.10 6.50
N PRO A 143 12.27 14.19 7.24
CA PRO A 143 11.01 14.34 7.94
C PRO A 143 9.80 14.42 7.01
N LEU A 144 9.93 15.01 5.82
CA LEU A 144 8.85 15.09 4.85
C LEU A 144 8.44 13.70 4.35
N PHE A 145 9.39 12.84 3.98
CA PHE A 145 9.10 11.48 3.54
C PHE A 145 8.62 10.57 4.67
N LEU A 146 9.09 10.74 5.90
CA LEU A 146 8.56 10.01 7.05
C LEU A 146 7.12 10.42 7.37
N LEU A 147 6.82 11.72 7.25
CA LEU A 147 5.45 12.22 7.40
C LEU A 147 4.55 11.68 6.29
N ASP A 148 5.01 11.74 5.03
CA ASP A 148 4.29 11.14 3.88
C ASP A 148 4.00 9.67 4.13
N PHE A 149 5.01 8.92 4.56
CA PHE A 149 4.86 7.50 4.84
C PHE A 149 3.78 7.22 5.88
N ALA A 150 3.77 7.99 6.97
CA ALA A 150 2.80 7.81 8.06
C ALA A 150 1.39 8.25 7.67
N VAL A 151 1.26 9.35 6.92
CA VAL A 151 -0.02 10.02 6.65
C VAL A 151 -0.66 9.54 5.35
N ILE A 152 0.14 9.21 4.35
CA ILE A 152 -0.35 8.85 3.01
C ILE A 152 -0.16 7.35 2.74
N VAL A 153 1.08 6.87 2.84
CA VAL A 153 1.39 5.47 2.46
C VAL A 153 0.69 4.48 3.37
N LEU A 154 0.75 4.68 4.68
CA LEU A 154 0.20 3.73 5.64
C LEU A 154 -1.32 3.54 5.50
N PRO A 155 -2.17 4.59 5.43
CA PRO A 155 -3.61 4.43 5.18
C PRO A 155 -3.91 3.76 3.84
N GLY A 156 -3.19 4.15 2.77
CA GLY A 156 -3.32 3.53 1.45
C GLY A 156 -2.98 2.03 1.46
N LEU A 157 -1.90 1.64 2.14
CA LEU A 157 -1.51 0.23 2.28
C LEU A 157 -2.50 -0.57 3.12
N LEU A 158 -3.06 -0.02 4.19
CA LEU A 158 -4.10 -0.67 4.98
C LEU A 158 -5.36 -0.91 4.14
N PHE A 159 -5.72 0.06 3.30
CA PHE A 159 -6.82 -0.09 2.35
C PHE A 159 -6.54 -1.21 1.33
N VAL A 160 -5.39 -1.18 0.67
CA VAL A 160 -4.99 -2.24 -0.29
C VAL A 160 -4.94 -3.60 0.39
N ALA A 161 -4.39 -3.69 1.60
CA ALA A 161 -4.30 -4.93 2.36
C ALA A 161 -5.68 -5.53 2.67
N ALA A 162 -6.64 -4.70 3.08
CA ALA A 162 -8.00 -5.17 3.39
C ALA A 162 -8.64 -5.85 2.17
N PHE A 163 -8.58 -5.22 1.00
CA PHE A 163 -9.10 -5.79 -0.24
C PHE A 163 -8.29 -7.00 -0.71
N SER A 164 -6.95 -6.95 -0.62
CA SER A 164 -6.08 -8.05 -1.06
C SER A 164 -6.19 -9.32 -0.21
N ILE A 165 -6.73 -9.20 1.00
CA ILE A 165 -7.01 -10.36 1.86
C ILE A 165 -8.48 -10.80 1.72
N ALA A 166 -9.42 -9.85 1.59
CA ALA A 166 -10.85 -10.16 1.55
C ALA A 166 -11.31 -10.69 0.18
N CYS A 167 -10.94 -10.04 -0.92
CA CYS A 167 -11.40 -10.42 -2.25
C CYS A 167 -10.97 -11.82 -2.69
N PRO A 168 -9.73 -12.30 -2.43
CA PRO A 168 -9.31 -13.65 -2.77
C PRO A 168 -10.02 -14.76 -1.98
N ALA A 169 -10.74 -14.42 -0.91
CA ALA A 169 -11.59 -15.38 -0.22
C ALA A 169 -12.83 -15.78 -1.06
N ILE A 170 -13.23 -14.95 -2.01
CA ILE A 170 -14.42 -15.12 -2.86
C ILE A 170 -13.99 -15.32 -4.32
N LEU A 171 -13.00 -14.55 -4.78
CA LEU A 171 -12.53 -14.57 -6.17
C LEU A 171 -11.31 -15.48 -6.33
N TRP A 172 -11.13 -16.01 -7.53
CA TRP A 172 -9.88 -16.68 -7.89
C TRP A 172 -8.70 -15.69 -7.87
N VAL A 173 -7.60 -16.07 -7.20
CA VAL A 173 -6.49 -15.17 -6.91
C VAL A 173 -5.88 -14.51 -8.15
N PRO A 174 -5.56 -15.24 -9.26
CA PRO A 174 -5.04 -14.59 -10.46
C PRO A 174 -6.01 -13.57 -11.08
N LEU A 175 -7.33 -13.85 -11.03
CA LEU A 175 -8.36 -12.91 -11.50
C LEU A 175 -8.36 -11.65 -10.62
N TYR A 176 -8.27 -11.80 -9.30
CA TYR A 176 -8.16 -10.66 -8.40
C TYR A 176 -6.91 -9.82 -8.71
N GLN A 177 -5.75 -10.45 -8.86
CA GLN A 177 -4.50 -9.76 -9.15
C GLN A 177 -4.58 -8.95 -10.45
N PHE A 178 -5.16 -9.52 -11.51
CA PHE A 178 -5.38 -8.83 -12.77
C PHE A 178 -6.34 -7.63 -12.62
N LEU A 179 -7.47 -7.83 -11.95
CA LEU A 179 -8.45 -6.77 -11.70
C LEU A 179 -7.88 -5.68 -10.78
N PHE A 180 -7.09 -6.06 -9.77
CA PHE A 180 -6.45 -5.11 -8.88
C PHE A 180 -5.46 -4.20 -9.61
N VAL A 181 -4.59 -4.76 -10.45
CA VAL A 181 -3.63 -3.97 -11.24
C VAL A 181 -4.37 -3.07 -12.22
N GLY A 182 -5.39 -3.59 -12.91
CA GLY A 182 -6.23 -2.81 -13.82
C GLY A 182 -6.94 -1.67 -13.11
N TYR A 183 -7.58 -1.96 -11.97
CA TYR A 183 -8.23 -0.95 -11.14
C TYR A 183 -7.23 0.10 -10.61
N TRP A 184 -6.05 -0.35 -10.17
CA TRP A 184 -5.04 0.53 -9.62
C TRP A 184 -4.59 1.59 -10.63
N PHE A 185 -4.25 1.18 -11.86
CA PHE A 185 -3.88 2.11 -12.90
C PHE A 185 -5.06 2.95 -13.37
N TRP A 186 -6.22 2.35 -13.62
CA TRP A 186 -7.42 3.07 -14.02
C TRP A 186 -7.85 4.11 -12.97
N GLY A 187 -7.89 3.72 -11.71
CA GLY A 187 -8.37 4.58 -10.62
C GLY A 187 -7.40 5.70 -10.23
N ASN A 188 -6.09 5.51 -10.44
CA ASN A 188 -5.09 6.39 -9.86
C ASN A 188 -4.14 7.05 -10.86
N ALA A 189 -3.85 6.41 -12.00
CA ALA A 189 -2.87 6.94 -12.97
C ALA A 189 -3.54 7.74 -14.10
N PHE A 190 -4.78 7.39 -14.47
CA PHE A 190 -5.49 8.13 -15.50
C PHE A 190 -6.15 9.39 -14.95
N THR A 191 -6.07 10.47 -15.71
CA THR A 191 -6.70 11.75 -15.37
C THR A 191 -8.04 11.91 -16.11
N PRO A 192 -9.01 12.66 -15.55
CA PRO A 192 -10.30 12.95 -16.22
C PRO A 192 -10.16 13.68 -17.55
N ALA A 193 -9.02 14.33 -17.78
CA ALA A 193 -8.72 15.01 -19.05
C ALA A 193 -8.83 14.10 -20.27
N ASN A 194 -8.72 12.78 -20.08
CA ASN A 194 -8.86 11.78 -21.14
C ASN A 194 -10.33 11.37 -21.41
N GLY A 195 -11.30 12.04 -20.78
CA GLY A 195 -12.73 11.73 -20.95
C GLY A 195 -13.19 10.43 -20.26
N ILE A 196 -12.29 9.74 -19.54
CA ILE A 196 -12.60 8.51 -18.83
C ILE A 196 -12.87 8.85 -17.35
N PRO A 197 -14.04 8.47 -16.79
CA PRO A 197 -14.29 8.66 -15.36
C PRO A 197 -13.31 7.82 -14.53
N THR A 198 -12.54 8.47 -13.68
CA THR A 198 -11.54 7.83 -12.81
C THR A 198 -11.74 8.24 -11.35
N LEU A 199 -11.14 7.50 -10.41
CA LEU A 199 -11.16 7.86 -9.00
C LEU A 199 -10.07 8.87 -8.61
N SER A 200 -9.13 9.14 -9.50
CA SER A 200 -8.01 10.06 -9.28
C SER A 200 -8.42 11.44 -8.73
N PRO A 201 -9.52 12.08 -9.19
CA PRO A 201 -9.97 13.37 -8.66
C PRO A 201 -10.92 13.24 -7.45
N THR A 202 -11.00 12.08 -6.82
CA THR A 202 -11.90 11.87 -5.68
C THR A 202 -11.14 11.70 -4.37
N ILE A 203 -11.79 11.98 -3.25
CA ILE A 203 -11.28 11.79 -1.89
C ILE A 203 -10.94 10.31 -1.60
N LEU A 204 -11.48 9.38 -2.40
CA LEU A 204 -11.30 7.93 -2.26
C LEU A 204 -9.97 7.40 -2.82
N THR A 205 -9.15 8.25 -3.42
CA THR A 205 -7.91 7.78 -4.05
C THR A 205 -6.89 7.30 -3.02
N PRO A 206 -6.49 6.02 -3.05
CA PRO A 206 -5.55 5.46 -2.07
C PRO A 206 -4.09 5.88 -2.29
N ILE A 207 -3.75 6.51 -3.42
CA ILE A 207 -2.45 7.18 -3.64
C ILE A 207 -2.28 8.40 -2.73
N GLY A 208 -3.39 8.98 -2.24
CA GLY A 208 -3.35 10.07 -1.28
C GLY A 208 -3.07 11.44 -1.89
N THR A 209 -3.54 11.70 -3.11
CA THR A 209 -3.39 13.03 -3.74
C THR A 209 -3.98 14.16 -2.89
N TYR A 210 -5.15 13.94 -2.27
CA TYR A 210 -5.78 14.89 -1.35
C TYR A 210 -5.02 15.08 -0.04
N MET A 211 -4.36 14.03 0.44
CA MET A 211 -3.50 14.10 1.64
C MET A 211 -2.22 14.86 1.33
N LEU A 212 -1.65 14.63 0.13
CA LEU A 212 -0.42 15.28 -0.33
C LEU A 212 -0.58 16.81 -0.41
N THR A 213 -1.66 17.28 -1.03
CA THR A 213 -1.92 18.72 -1.18
C THR A 213 -2.49 19.33 0.10
N GLY A 214 -3.47 18.67 0.75
CA GLY A 214 -4.14 19.20 1.92
C GLY A 214 -3.30 19.22 3.19
N LEU A 215 -2.49 18.18 3.45
CA LEU A 215 -1.72 18.05 4.70
C LEU A 215 -0.26 18.43 4.54
N LEU A 216 0.37 18.10 3.40
CA LEU A 216 1.76 18.44 3.13
C LEU A 216 1.94 19.77 2.40
N GLY A 217 0.83 20.40 1.97
CA GLY A 217 0.87 21.70 1.30
C GLY A 217 1.60 21.70 -0.05
N VAL A 218 1.71 20.53 -0.69
CA VAL A 218 2.40 20.41 -1.98
C VAL A 218 1.52 20.92 -3.08
N ASN A 219 1.74 22.17 -3.48
CA ASN A 219 1.01 22.84 -4.54
C ASN A 219 1.82 22.88 -5.85
N GLY A 220 1.12 23.03 -6.97
CA GLY A 220 1.77 23.24 -8.28
C GLY A 220 2.04 21.99 -9.09
N VAL A 221 1.50 20.84 -8.71
CA VAL A 221 1.51 19.63 -9.55
C VAL A 221 0.23 19.63 -10.40
N PRO A 222 0.32 19.76 -11.74
CA PRO A 222 -0.84 20.05 -12.60
C PRO A 222 -1.98 19.02 -12.57
N TRP A 223 -1.67 17.77 -12.19
CA TRP A 223 -2.64 16.66 -12.15
C TRP A 223 -3.13 16.31 -10.75
N VAL A 224 -2.67 17.03 -9.72
CA VAL A 224 -3.07 16.78 -8.34
C VAL A 224 -4.10 17.82 -7.95
N PRO A 225 -5.31 17.43 -7.49
CA PRO A 225 -6.32 18.38 -7.06
C PRO A 225 -5.81 19.16 -5.86
N GLN A 226 -6.10 20.46 -5.85
CA GLN A 226 -5.85 21.27 -4.65
C GLN A 226 -6.89 20.92 -3.60
N ALA A 227 -6.45 20.52 -2.43
CA ALA A 227 -7.30 20.09 -1.34
C ALA A 227 -7.05 20.92 -0.08
N THR A 228 -8.09 21.04 0.71
CA THR A 228 -8.00 21.61 2.06
C THR A 228 -7.47 20.58 3.05
N PRO A 229 -6.89 20.99 4.19
CA PRO A 229 -6.46 20.05 5.24
C PRO A 229 -7.60 19.14 5.73
N LEU A 230 -8.83 19.65 5.75
CA LEU A 230 -10.01 18.87 6.13
C LEU A 230 -10.29 17.74 5.12
N GLU A 231 -10.17 18.00 3.82
CA GLU A 231 -10.35 16.98 2.77
C GLU A 231 -9.24 15.92 2.86
N GLY A 232 -8.01 16.30 3.19
CA GLY A 232 -6.93 15.35 3.46
C GLY A 232 -7.23 14.42 4.63
N LEU A 233 -7.71 14.97 5.75
CA LEU A 233 -8.12 14.17 6.93
C LEU A 233 -9.34 13.29 6.65
N THR A 234 -10.33 13.80 5.94
CA THR A 234 -11.51 13.02 5.55
C THR A 234 -11.15 11.86 4.62
N SER A 235 -10.16 12.03 3.73
CA SER A 235 -9.64 10.97 2.88
C SER A 235 -9.02 9.84 3.71
N ILE A 236 -8.18 10.16 4.71
CA ILE A 236 -7.61 9.16 5.63
C ILE A 236 -8.72 8.40 6.36
N ALA A 237 -9.64 9.13 6.98
CA ALA A 237 -10.73 8.54 7.74
C ALA A 237 -11.58 7.59 6.88
N LEU A 238 -11.87 8.00 5.66
CA LEU A 238 -12.68 7.23 4.72
C LEU A 238 -11.98 5.95 4.26
N LEU A 239 -10.68 6.00 3.95
CA LEU A 239 -9.90 4.81 3.62
C LEU A 239 -9.85 3.81 4.79
N LEU A 240 -9.67 4.29 6.02
CA LEU A 240 -9.65 3.44 7.22
C LEU A 240 -11.04 2.84 7.52
N VAL A 241 -12.11 3.61 7.38
CA VAL A 241 -13.48 3.13 7.54
C VAL A 241 -13.80 2.04 6.53
N ILE A 242 -13.50 2.26 5.26
CA ILE A 242 -13.72 1.24 4.22
C ILE A 242 -12.90 -0.02 4.51
N SER A 243 -11.63 0.13 4.91
CA SER A 243 -10.77 -1.01 5.27
C SER A 243 -11.39 -1.85 6.39
N THR A 244 -11.88 -1.19 7.44
CA THR A 244 -12.54 -1.89 8.57
C THR A 244 -13.85 -2.55 8.15
N LEU A 245 -14.67 -1.91 7.32
CA LEU A 245 -15.89 -2.48 6.76
C LEU A 245 -15.61 -3.73 5.93
N VAL A 246 -14.61 -3.71 5.07
CA VAL A 246 -14.20 -4.86 4.25
C VAL A 246 -13.76 -6.03 5.13
N LEU A 247 -12.99 -5.77 6.20
CA LEU A 247 -12.58 -6.81 7.15
C LEU A 247 -13.76 -7.37 7.96
N CYS A 248 -14.72 -6.54 8.35
CA CYS A 248 -15.96 -6.97 9.00
C CYS A 248 -16.81 -7.85 8.06
N MET A 249 -16.92 -7.48 6.78
CA MET A 249 -17.61 -8.28 5.77
C MET A 249 -16.93 -9.64 5.57
N LEU A 250 -15.59 -9.66 5.50
CA LEU A 250 -14.81 -10.90 5.42
C LEU A 250 -15.08 -11.80 6.64
N TRP A 251 -15.02 -11.23 7.84
CA TRP A 251 -15.30 -11.98 9.08
C TRP A 251 -16.71 -12.59 9.06
N TRP A 252 -17.73 -11.79 8.69
CA TRP A 252 -19.11 -12.24 8.60
C TRP A 252 -19.29 -13.36 7.55
N TYR A 253 -18.68 -13.21 6.38
CA TYR A 253 -18.68 -14.21 5.30
C TYR A 253 -18.05 -15.53 5.75
N LEU A 254 -16.90 -15.50 6.39
CA LEU A 254 -16.22 -16.71 6.86
C LEU A 254 -17.01 -17.39 7.99
N LYS A 255 -17.60 -16.63 8.90
CA LYS A 255 -18.49 -17.16 9.94
C LYS A 255 -19.71 -17.86 9.35
N TRP A 256 -20.34 -17.25 8.36
CA TRP A 256 -21.48 -17.83 7.67
C TRP A 256 -21.11 -19.12 6.91
N ARG A 257 -19.97 -19.16 6.27
CA ARG A 257 -19.43 -20.34 5.59
C ARG A 257 -19.17 -21.50 6.57
N GLN A 258 -18.58 -21.22 7.74
CA GLN A 258 -18.36 -22.23 8.79
C GLN A 258 -19.67 -22.81 9.35
N ALA A 259 -20.74 -22.02 9.44
CA ALA A 259 -22.03 -22.49 9.94
C ALA A 259 -22.77 -23.42 8.95
N ARG A 260 -22.31 -23.51 7.71
CA ARG A 260 -22.90 -24.38 6.67
C ARG A 260 -22.12 -25.69 6.43
N GLN A 261 -20.93 -25.81 7.01
CA GLN A 261 -20.14 -27.04 7.00
C GLN A 261 -20.45 -27.89 8.24
#